data_27cf44f3a39850f2e320719686c07a04
#
_entry.id   27cf44f3a39850f2e320719686c07a04
#
_cell.length_a   1.000
_cell.length_b   1.000
_cell.length_c   1.000
_cell.angle_alpha   90.00
_cell.angle_beta   90.00
_cell.angle_gamma   90.00
#
_symmetry.space_group_name_H-M   'P 1'
#
loop_
_entity.id
_entity.type
_entity.pdbx_description
1 polymer ?
#
loop_
_entity_poly.entity_id
_entity_poly.type
_entity_poly.pdbx_seq_one_letter_code
_entity_poly.pdbx_strand_id
1 'polypeptide(L)'
;RPEGNGGEMHKTDNADWHHCHFMLNLRKYQKDDAHELKNIRKLHLKWHKDDSAYCRELYCYDLFRRFGIWTAAYSSYCRLWIHIEGDSEPAYYGVYEMLEAIDDKYVKRRKELFGDHDHNLWKCRWGATLNYNDIYNSVIHYDDDSDKDYTYELKSNIENFEVAKAQLIEFTRNLTQRTGQDFHDWIASVCDVRLLLRTYAVNVAVGGRPC
;
A
#
# COMPACT_ATOMS: atom_id res chain seq x y z
N ARG A 1 -1.73 -16.22 -3.78
CA ARG A 1 -2.16 -15.75 -5.09
C ARG A 1 -1.03 -14.91 -5.71
N PRO A 2 -0.63 -15.14 -6.97
CA PRO A 2 0.25 -14.24 -7.72
C PRO A 2 -0.38 -12.84 -7.80
N GLU A 3 0.43 -11.80 -7.75
CA GLU A 3 -0.06 -10.43 -7.58
C GLU A 3 0.49 -9.49 -8.67
N GLY A 4 -0.40 -8.67 -9.24
CA GLY A 4 -0.07 -7.56 -10.14
C GLY A 4 0.57 -7.97 -11.47
N ASN A 5 1.22 -7.02 -12.12
CA ASN A 5 1.98 -7.27 -13.38
C ASN A 5 3.19 -8.19 -13.18
N GLY A 6 3.54 -8.51 -11.95
CA GLY A 6 4.51 -9.52 -11.57
C GLY A 6 3.87 -10.86 -11.19
N GLY A 7 2.57 -11.03 -11.44
CA GLY A 7 1.83 -12.24 -11.11
C GLY A 7 2.14 -13.46 -11.98
N GLU A 8 2.86 -13.26 -13.08
CA GLU A 8 3.40 -14.38 -13.84
C GLU A 8 4.59 -14.98 -13.12
N MET A 9 4.61 -16.31 -13.03
CA MET A 9 5.75 -17.02 -12.49
C MET A 9 6.92 -16.88 -13.46
N HIS A 10 8.01 -16.27 -13.01
CA HIS A 10 9.21 -16.14 -13.83
C HIS A 10 10.09 -17.36 -13.65
N LYS A 11 10.54 -17.94 -14.76
CA LYS A 11 11.56 -18.98 -14.75
C LYS A 11 12.87 -18.39 -14.26
N THR A 12 13.49 -19.04 -13.29
CA THR A 12 14.88 -18.77 -12.93
C THR A 12 15.82 -19.47 -13.91
N ASP A 13 17.12 -19.24 -13.80
CA ASP A 13 18.14 -19.97 -14.55
C ASP A 13 18.08 -21.49 -14.30
N ASN A 14 17.53 -21.90 -13.16
CA ASN A 14 17.12 -23.27 -12.93
C ASN A 14 15.69 -23.44 -13.44
N ALA A 15 15.51 -24.25 -14.50
CA ALA A 15 14.23 -24.48 -15.18
C ALA A 15 13.09 -24.99 -14.26
N ASP A 16 13.44 -25.51 -13.09
CA ASP A 16 12.48 -26.05 -12.12
C ASP A 16 11.90 -25.01 -11.17
N TRP A 17 12.42 -23.77 -11.18
CA TRP A 17 12.01 -22.72 -10.26
C TRP A 17 11.31 -21.57 -10.97
N HIS A 18 10.14 -21.20 -10.43
CA HIS A 18 9.36 -20.07 -10.90
C HIS A 18 9.20 -19.07 -9.77
N HIS A 19 9.73 -17.86 -9.93
CA HIS A 19 9.54 -16.78 -8.97
C HIS A 19 8.36 -15.88 -9.39
N CYS A 20 7.53 -15.50 -8.41
CA CYS A 20 6.47 -14.52 -8.59
C CYS A 20 6.24 -13.77 -7.27
N HIS A 21 5.48 -12.68 -7.34
CA HIS A 21 5.00 -12.02 -6.14
C HIS A 21 3.82 -12.81 -5.55
N PHE A 22 3.76 -12.87 -4.22
CA PHE A 22 2.64 -13.48 -3.51
C PHE A 22 1.99 -12.46 -2.57
N MET A 23 0.68 -12.53 -2.45
CA MET A 23 -0.06 -11.91 -1.36
C MET A 23 -0.59 -13.02 -0.44
N LEU A 24 -0.19 -12.97 0.82
CA LEU A 24 -0.76 -13.81 1.87
C LEU A 24 -1.95 -13.06 2.48
N ASN A 25 -3.11 -13.68 2.49
CA ASN A 25 -4.27 -13.21 3.24
C ASN A 25 -4.63 -14.29 4.26
N LEU A 26 -4.25 -14.05 5.51
CA LEU A 26 -4.38 -15.01 6.61
C LEU A 26 -5.85 -15.25 7.01
N ARG A 27 -6.76 -14.33 6.64
CA ARG A 27 -8.20 -14.42 6.94
C ARG A 27 -9.08 -14.68 5.72
N LYS A 28 -8.51 -15.14 4.61
CA LYS A 28 -9.29 -15.32 3.36
C LYS A 28 -10.43 -16.32 3.54
N TYR A 29 -10.16 -17.42 4.24
CA TYR A 29 -11.10 -18.52 4.40
C TYR A 29 -11.67 -18.65 5.82
N GLN A 30 -10.90 -18.23 6.83
CA GLN A 30 -11.31 -18.23 8.23
C GLN A 30 -11.24 -16.80 8.74
N LYS A 31 -12.40 -16.23 9.05
CA LYS A 31 -12.55 -14.78 9.31
C LYS A 31 -12.43 -14.41 10.79
N ASP A 32 -11.76 -15.23 11.59
CA ASP A 32 -11.51 -14.93 13.01
C ASP A 32 -10.13 -14.29 13.24
N ASP A 33 -9.98 -13.61 14.38
CA ASP A 33 -8.74 -12.90 14.72
C ASP A 33 -7.60 -13.87 15.13
N ALA A 34 -7.90 -15.14 15.38
CA ALA A 34 -6.90 -16.17 15.68
C ALA A 34 -5.97 -16.45 14.48
N HIS A 35 -6.42 -16.13 13.26
CA HIS A 35 -5.67 -16.28 12.04
C HIS A 35 -4.91 -15.01 11.62
N GLU A 36 -4.82 -14.01 12.50
CA GLU A 36 -3.95 -12.84 12.29
C GLU A 36 -2.61 -13.04 12.99
N LEU A 37 -1.52 -12.71 12.31
CA LEU A 37 -0.19 -12.72 12.89
C LEU A 37 0.10 -11.34 13.50
N LYS A 38 -0.02 -11.19 14.83
CA LYS A 38 0.25 -9.91 15.53
C LYS A 38 -0.49 -8.71 14.89
N ASN A 39 -1.78 -8.86 14.66
CA ASN A 39 -2.62 -7.87 13.97
C ASN A 39 -2.23 -7.63 12.49
N ILE A 40 -1.53 -8.56 11.87
CA ILE A 40 -1.26 -8.54 10.43
C ILE A 40 -2.21 -9.52 9.77
N ARG A 41 -3.06 -9.02 8.90
CA ARG A 41 -4.00 -9.82 8.10
C ARG A 41 -3.44 -10.20 6.74
N LYS A 42 -2.78 -9.23 6.09
CA LYS A 42 -2.21 -9.39 4.75
C LYS A 42 -0.73 -9.05 4.76
N LEU A 43 0.06 -9.82 4.00
CA LEU A 43 1.47 -9.58 3.75
C LEU A 43 1.74 -9.76 2.25
N HIS A 44 2.57 -8.89 1.71
CA HIS A 44 3.12 -9.06 0.37
C HIS A 44 4.49 -9.71 0.47
N LEU A 45 4.69 -10.80 -0.28
CA LEU A 45 5.99 -11.41 -0.47
C LEU A 45 6.44 -11.04 -1.88
N LYS A 46 7.39 -10.14 -1.97
CA LYS A 46 7.86 -9.60 -3.24
C LYS A 46 9.17 -10.27 -3.65
N TRP A 47 9.16 -10.86 -4.82
CA TRP A 47 10.38 -11.28 -5.46
C TRP A 47 11.12 -10.06 -6.03
N HIS A 48 12.44 -10.09 -5.98
CA HIS A 48 13.33 -9.01 -6.42
C HIS A 48 13.50 -8.98 -7.95
N LYS A 49 12.36 -8.92 -8.68
CA LYS A 49 12.37 -8.75 -10.13
C LYS A 49 13.07 -7.43 -10.45
N ASP A 50 13.99 -7.45 -11.40
CA ASP A 50 14.73 -6.26 -11.85
C ASP A 50 15.64 -5.61 -10.78
N ASP A 51 15.89 -6.30 -9.67
CA ASP A 51 16.84 -5.89 -8.64
C ASP A 51 17.87 -6.99 -8.34
N SER A 52 18.96 -7.01 -9.08
CA SER A 52 20.04 -7.98 -8.89
C SER A 52 20.77 -7.87 -7.53
N ALA A 53 20.61 -6.75 -6.84
CA ALA A 53 21.19 -6.54 -5.51
C ALA A 53 20.26 -7.02 -4.36
N TYR A 54 19.01 -7.35 -4.66
CA TYR A 54 17.98 -7.77 -3.69
C TYR A 54 17.75 -6.79 -2.54
N CYS A 55 17.99 -5.50 -2.72
CA CYS A 55 17.96 -4.54 -1.62
C CYS A 55 17.31 -3.19 -1.93
N ARG A 56 17.03 -2.85 -3.20
CA ARG A 56 16.60 -1.49 -3.58
C ARG A 56 15.32 -1.07 -2.87
N GLU A 57 14.27 -1.87 -2.95
CA GLU A 57 12.97 -1.52 -2.39
C GLU A 57 13.05 -1.48 -0.85
N LEU A 58 13.64 -2.50 -0.24
CA LEU A 58 13.83 -2.57 1.21
C LEU A 58 14.67 -1.39 1.74
N TYR A 59 15.74 -1.02 1.02
CA TYR A 59 16.56 0.15 1.35
C TYR A 59 15.76 1.45 1.26
N CYS A 60 14.90 1.61 0.24
CA CYS A 60 14.01 2.76 0.14
C CYS A 60 13.07 2.85 1.34
N TYR A 61 12.40 1.77 1.73
CA TYR A 61 11.53 1.78 2.92
C TYR A 61 12.28 2.08 4.21
N ASP A 62 13.50 1.56 4.38
CA ASP A 62 14.35 1.90 5.52
C ASP A 62 14.73 3.38 5.52
N LEU A 63 15.08 3.93 4.35
CA LEU A 63 15.42 5.34 4.21
C LEU A 63 14.24 6.25 4.56
N PHE A 64 13.03 5.96 4.04
CA PHE A 64 11.83 6.71 4.41
C PHE A 64 11.65 6.76 5.92
N ARG A 65 11.78 5.64 6.63
CA ARG A 65 11.66 5.60 8.09
C ARG A 65 12.77 6.36 8.81
N ARG A 66 14.02 6.26 8.37
CA ARG A 66 15.15 7.02 8.94
C ARG A 66 14.95 8.53 8.81
N PHE A 67 14.28 8.98 7.79
CA PHE A 67 13.90 10.38 7.62
C PHE A 67 12.60 10.75 8.33
N GLY A 68 12.10 9.90 9.21
CA GLY A 68 10.92 10.16 10.04
C GLY A 68 9.61 10.16 9.29
N ILE A 69 9.54 9.47 8.14
CA ILE A 69 8.29 9.26 7.40
C ILE A 69 7.62 8.02 7.99
N TRP A 70 6.86 8.23 9.04
CA TRP A 70 6.20 7.19 9.82
C TRP A 70 5.08 6.47 9.05
N THR A 71 4.62 7.06 7.95
CA THR A 71 3.64 6.46 7.03
C THR A 71 4.27 5.42 6.09
N ALA A 72 5.59 5.27 6.07
CA ALA A 72 6.22 4.23 5.27
C ALA A 72 5.85 2.82 5.78
N ALA A 73 5.56 1.91 4.86
CA ALA A 73 5.32 0.52 5.19
C ALA A 73 6.55 -0.14 5.84
N TYR A 74 6.31 -1.11 6.70
CA TYR A 74 7.39 -1.95 7.23
C TYR A 74 7.78 -3.00 6.20
N SER A 75 9.09 -3.18 6.04
CA SER A 75 9.67 -4.13 5.12
C SER A 75 10.83 -4.88 5.79
N SER A 76 10.98 -6.15 5.48
CA SER A 76 12.09 -6.97 5.92
C SER A 76 12.32 -8.14 4.97
N TYR A 77 13.47 -8.80 5.07
CA TYR A 77 13.71 -10.04 4.35
C TYR A 77 13.02 -11.23 5.01
N CYS A 78 12.60 -12.18 4.19
CA CYS A 78 12.21 -13.51 4.63
C CYS A 78 12.77 -14.58 3.70
N ARG A 79 12.91 -15.82 4.20
CA ARG A 79 13.16 -17.00 3.39
C ARG A 79 11.83 -17.67 3.10
N LEU A 80 11.51 -17.84 1.82
CA LEU A 80 10.27 -18.47 1.41
C LEU A 80 10.48 -19.94 1.16
N TRP A 81 9.71 -20.78 1.86
CA TRP A 81 9.59 -22.20 1.65
C TRP A 81 8.15 -22.51 1.31
N ILE A 82 7.92 -23.28 0.27
CA ILE A 82 6.58 -23.71 -0.14
C ILE A 82 6.50 -25.22 -0.02
N HIS A 83 5.51 -25.70 0.70
CA HIS A 83 5.19 -27.12 0.81
C HIS A 83 3.83 -27.34 0.15
N ILE A 84 3.81 -28.20 -0.86
CA ILE A 84 2.59 -28.63 -1.55
C ILE A 84 2.19 -29.97 -0.93
N GLU A 85 0.90 -30.16 -0.68
CA GLU A 85 0.38 -31.40 -0.16
C GLU A 85 0.72 -32.56 -1.12
N GLY A 86 1.36 -33.59 -0.58
CA GLY A 86 1.87 -34.72 -1.34
C GLY A 86 3.36 -34.70 -1.61
N ASP A 87 4.03 -33.56 -1.43
CA ASP A 87 5.49 -33.48 -1.53
C ASP A 87 6.14 -34.06 -0.26
N SER A 88 7.31 -34.70 -0.43
CA SER A 88 8.07 -35.25 0.69
C SER A 88 8.67 -34.17 1.59
N GLU A 89 9.05 -33.02 1.02
CA GLU A 89 9.71 -31.91 1.71
C GLU A 89 9.32 -30.56 1.11
N PRO A 90 9.38 -29.46 1.92
CA PRO A 90 9.17 -28.11 1.40
C PRO A 90 10.29 -27.69 0.42
N ALA A 91 9.91 -27.06 -0.66
CA ALA A 91 10.83 -26.46 -1.62
C ALA A 91 11.26 -25.05 -1.18
N TYR A 92 12.56 -24.77 -1.23
CA TYR A 92 13.09 -23.44 -0.94
C TYR A 92 12.97 -22.55 -2.16
N TYR A 93 12.20 -21.48 -2.05
CA TYR A 93 11.94 -20.51 -3.15
C TYR A 93 12.89 -19.30 -3.16
N GLY A 94 13.73 -19.15 -2.17
CA GLY A 94 14.70 -18.07 -2.12
C GLY A 94 14.40 -17.00 -1.07
N VAL A 95 15.11 -15.88 -1.17
CA VAL A 95 14.94 -14.71 -0.31
C VAL A 95 13.92 -13.77 -0.94
N TYR A 96 12.93 -13.37 -0.16
CA TYR A 96 11.86 -12.46 -0.55
C TYR A 96 11.84 -11.24 0.35
N GLU A 97 11.36 -10.12 -0.17
CA GLU A 97 10.94 -9.01 0.65
C GLU A 97 9.54 -9.29 1.20
N MET A 98 9.40 -9.21 2.50
CA MET A 98 8.13 -9.28 3.21
C MET A 98 7.68 -7.85 3.53
N LEU A 99 6.66 -7.38 2.83
CA LEU A 99 6.17 -6.00 2.90
C LEU A 99 4.81 -5.94 3.57
N GLU A 100 4.65 -4.98 4.47
CA GLU A 100 3.39 -4.67 5.13
C GLU A 100 2.32 -4.27 4.10
N ALA A 101 1.14 -4.86 4.20
CA ALA A 101 -0.01 -4.41 3.42
C ALA A 101 -0.57 -3.11 3.99
N ILE A 102 -0.83 -2.14 3.12
CA ILE A 102 -1.46 -0.86 3.47
C ILE A 102 -2.97 -1.04 3.37
N ASP A 103 -3.60 -1.39 4.51
CA ASP A 103 -5.03 -1.66 4.64
C ASP A 103 -5.57 -1.09 5.98
N ASP A 104 -6.78 -1.48 6.40
CA ASP A 104 -7.38 -1.07 7.67
C ASP A 104 -6.49 -1.43 8.88
N LYS A 105 -5.79 -2.56 8.83
CA LYS A 105 -4.88 -2.99 9.89
C LYS A 105 -3.60 -2.13 9.95
N TYR A 106 -3.15 -1.61 8.80
CA TYR A 106 -2.07 -0.62 8.75
C TYR A 106 -2.44 0.64 9.55
N VAL A 107 -3.65 1.16 9.36
CA VAL A 107 -4.16 2.33 10.11
C VAL A 107 -4.27 2.01 11.60
N LYS A 108 -4.88 0.87 11.94
CA LYS A 108 -5.05 0.42 13.33
C LYS A 108 -3.73 0.27 14.10
N ARG A 109 -2.68 -0.23 13.46
CA ARG A 109 -1.35 -0.33 14.08
C ARG A 109 -0.70 1.03 14.35
N ARG A 110 -1.11 2.06 13.65
CA ARG A 110 -0.61 3.44 13.77
C ARG A 110 -1.59 4.40 14.43
N LYS A 111 -2.58 3.88 15.17
CA LYS A 111 -3.62 4.70 15.80
C LYS A 111 -3.08 5.85 16.65
N GLU A 112 -1.96 5.64 17.34
CA GLU A 112 -1.34 6.67 18.16
C GLU A 112 -0.77 7.82 17.34
N LEU A 113 -0.34 7.55 16.10
CA LEU A 113 0.21 8.54 15.16
C LEU A 113 -0.89 9.24 14.37
N PHE A 114 -1.95 8.52 14.03
CA PHE A 114 -3.12 9.08 13.37
C PHE A 114 -4.11 9.73 14.37
N GLY A 115 -3.99 9.44 15.66
CA GLY A 115 -4.92 9.87 16.69
C GLY A 115 -6.21 9.04 16.78
N ASP A 116 -6.61 8.39 15.70
CA ASP A 116 -7.78 7.52 15.57
C ASP A 116 -7.46 6.38 14.60
N HIS A 117 -8.18 5.26 14.69
CA HIS A 117 -8.03 4.15 13.77
C HIS A 117 -9.12 4.10 12.67
N ASP A 118 -10.11 4.98 12.74
CA ASP A 118 -11.22 5.07 11.77
C ASP A 118 -10.95 6.07 10.65
N HIS A 119 -9.69 6.39 10.39
CA HIS A 119 -9.29 7.29 9.32
C HIS A 119 -9.51 6.67 7.94
N ASN A 120 -9.90 7.51 6.99
CA ASN A 120 -10.10 7.13 5.61
C ASN A 120 -8.74 6.91 4.94
N LEU A 121 -8.49 5.70 4.52
CA LEU A 121 -7.33 5.32 3.74
C LEU A 121 -7.74 5.09 2.29
N TRP A 122 -7.27 5.95 1.40
CA TRP A 122 -7.57 5.87 -0.03
C TRP A 122 -6.41 5.28 -0.82
N LYS A 123 -6.71 4.30 -1.66
CA LYS A 123 -5.80 3.80 -2.69
C LYS A 123 -6.17 4.46 -4.01
N CYS A 124 -5.21 5.18 -4.59
CA CYS A 124 -5.36 5.80 -5.88
C CYS A 124 -4.76 4.91 -6.97
N ARG A 125 -5.47 4.73 -8.07
CA ARG A 125 -4.96 4.07 -9.27
C ARG A 125 -4.29 5.07 -10.20
N TRP A 126 -3.61 4.54 -11.20
CA TRP A 126 -3.09 5.34 -12.31
C TRP A 126 -4.22 6.16 -12.95
N GLY A 127 -3.99 7.45 -13.14
CA GLY A 127 -4.99 8.40 -13.63
C GLY A 127 -5.78 9.13 -12.54
N ALA A 128 -5.59 8.82 -11.26
CA ALA A 128 -6.14 9.63 -10.17
C ALA A 128 -5.37 10.96 -10.07
N THR A 129 -6.07 12.08 -10.24
CA THR A 129 -5.44 13.41 -10.33
C THR A 129 -5.62 14.27 -9.09
N LEU A 130 -6.53 13.92 -8.17
CA LEU A 130 -7.02 14.78 -7.09
C LEU A 130 -7.54 16.15 -7.57
N ASN A 131 -7.89 16.27 -8.85
CA ASN A 131 -8.47 17.46 -9.42
C ASN A 131 -10.00 17.41 -9.30
N TYR A 132 -10.61 18.48 -8.81
CA TYR A 132 -12.06 18.56 -8.61
C TYR A 132 -12.85 18.36 -9.91
N ASN A 133 -12.33 18.85 -11.03
CA ASN A 133 -13.03 18.71 -12.32
C ASN A 133 -13.03 17.27 -12.83
N ASP A 134 -12.06 16.45 -12.42
CA ASP A 134 -11.93 15.06 -12.85
C ASP A 134 -12.66 14.09 -11.90
N ILE A 135 -12.90 14.50 -10.64
CA ILE A 135 -13.46 13.63 -9.60
C ILE A 135 -14.84 13.07 -9.97
N TYR A 136 -15.64 13.84 -10.70
CA TYR A 136 -16.99 13.41 -11.15
C TYR A 136 -16.96 12.31 -12.20
N ASN A 137 -15.87 12.20 -12.94
CA ASN A 137 -15.66 11.15 -13.94
C ASN A 137 -14.91 9.95 -13.33
N SER A 138 -14.56 10.05 -12.06
CA SER A 138 -13.79 9.02 -11.35
C SER A 138 -14.71 7.98 -10.76
N VAL A 139 -14.30 6.71 -10.86
CA VAL A 139 -14.96 5.61 -10.14
C VAL A 139 -14.41 5.59 -8.72
N ILE A 140 -15.26 5.96 -7.76
CA ILE A 140 -14.94 5.95 -6.34
C ILE A 140 -15.63 4.73 -5.71
N HIS A 141 -14.85 3.83 -5.15
CA HIS A 141 -15.27 2.53 -4.68
C HIS A 141 -14.72 2.24 -3.28
N TYR A 142 -15.15 1.16 -2.64
CA TYR A 142 -14.60 0.65 -1.39
C TYR A 142 -14.13 -0.80 -1.52
N ASP A 143 -13.21 -1.21 -0.64
CA ASP A 143 -12.64 -2.57 -0.63
C ASP A 143 -13.66 -3.60 -0.12
N ASP A 144 -14.36 -4.25 -1.04
CA ASP A 144 -15.30 -5.35 -0.78
C ASP A 144 -14.80 -6.70 -1.32
N ASP A 145 -13.51 -6.82 -1.59
CA ASP A 145 -12.87 -7.98 -2.25
C ASP A 145 -13.40 -8.24 -3.69
N SER A 146 -14.07 -7.27 -4.32
CA SER A 146 -14.51 -7.37 -5.71
C SER A 146 -13.41 -6.94 -6.69
N ASP A 147 -13.46 -7.49 -7.91
CA ASP A 147 -12.55 -7.12 -9.00
C ASP A 147 -13.05 -5.88 -9.80
N LYS A 148 -13.80 -4.98 -9.15
CA LYS A 148 -14.32 -3.77 -9.79
C LYS A 148 -13.19 -2.85 -10.22
N ASP A 149 -13.39 -2.20 -11.34
CA ASP A 149 -12.51 -1.12 -11.77
C ASP A 149 -12.78 0.14 -10.94
N TYR A 150 -11.71 0.88 -10.56
CA TYR A 150 -11.82 2.07 -9.73
C TYR A 150 -10.71 3.07 -10.03
N THR A 151 -10.97 4.34 -9.73
CA THR A 151 -9.95 5.40 -9.68
C THR A 151 -9.46 5.60 -8.26
N TYR A 152 -10.41 5.63 -7.30
CA TYR A 152 -10.13 5.74 -5.86
C TYR A 152 -10.85 4.61 -5.12
N GLU A 153 -10.13 3.90 -4.27
CA GLU A 153 -10.67 2.82 -3.45
C GLU A 153 -10.44 3.08 -1.97
N LEU A 154 -11.51 3.12 -1.19
CA LEU A 154 -11.46 3.24 0.25
C LEU A 154 -11.04 1.90 0.87
N LYS A 155 -9.92 1.87 1.60
CA LYS A 155 -9.32 0.67 2.20
C LYS A 155 -9.59 0.52 3.69
N SER A 156 -10.09 1.57 4.35
CA SER A 156 -10.46 1.57 5.77
C SER A 156 -11.72 2.40 5.98
N ASN A 157 -12.43 2.21 7.11
CA ASN A 157 -13.66 2.93 7.43
C ASN A 157 -14.77 2.76 6.36
N ILE A 158 -14.86 1.56 5.80
CA ILE A 158 -15.75 1.27 4.65
C ILE A 158 -17.23 1.37 5.00
N GLU A 159 -17.59 1.18 6.26
CA GLU A 159 -18.95 1.34 6.79
C GLU A 159 -19.45 2.79 6.69
N ASN A 160 -18.53 3.76 6.64
CA ASN A 160 -18.83 5.19 6.47
C ASN A 160 -18.49 5.69 5.05
N PHE A 161 -18.59 4.83 4.05
CA PHE A 161 -18.13 5.10 2.68
C PHE A 161 -18.69 6.40 2.09
N GLU A 162 -19.98 6.66 2.23
CA GLU A 162 -20.59 7.87 1.65
C GLU A 162 -20.06 9.16 2.31
N VAL A 163 -19.77 9.12 3.60
CA VAL A 163 -19.16 10.25 4.31
C VAL A 163 -17.72 10.43 3.85
N ALA A 164 -16.95 9.35 3.79
CA ALA A 164 -15.56 9.36 3.32
C ALA A 164 -15.45 9.87 1.87
N LYS A 165 -16.37 9.46 1.00
CA LYS A 165 -16.46 9.91 -0.39
C LYS A 165 -16.76 11.41 -0.49
N ALA A 166 -17.71 11.92 0.32
CA ALA A 166 -18.02 13.35 0.37
C ALA A 166 -16.80 14.16 0.84
N GLN A 167 -16.06 13.67 1.85
CA GLN A 167 -14.83 14.29 2.33
C GLN A 167 -13.73 14.31 1.25
N LEU A 168 -13.56 13.23 0.49
CA LEU A 168 -12.61 13.19 -0.63
C LEU A 168 -12.96 14.23 -1.69
N ILE A 169 -14.24 14.33 -2.08
CA ILE A 169 -14.72 15.31 -3.06
C ILE A 169 -14.50 16.75 -2.55
N GLU A 170 -14.82 17.00 -1.29
CA GLU A 170 -14.60 18.33 -0.68
C GLU A 170 -13.12 18.68 -0.57
N PHE A 171 -12.26 17.70 -0.22
CA PHE A 171 -10.81 17.89 -0.21
C PHE A 171 -10.30 18.26 -1.61
N THR A 172 -10.72 17.54 -2.65
CA THR A 172 -10.30 17.83 -4.03
C THR A 172 -10.82 19.19 -4.54
N ARG A 173 -12.02 19.60 -4.09
CA ARG A 173 -12.55 20.93 -4.38
C ARG A 173 -11.67 22.02 -3.80
N ASN A 174 -11.36 21.95 -2.53
CA ASN A 174 -10.53 22.95 -1.85
C ASN A 174 -9.11 22.96 -2.43
N LEU A 175 -8.55 21.79 -2.75
CA LEU A 175 -7.22 21.66 -3.36
C LEU A 175 -7.15 22.34 -4.73
N THR A 176 -8.23 22.30 -5.50
CA THR A 176 -8.28 22.84 -6.87
C THR A 176 -8.66 24.33 -6.91
N GLN A 177 -9.55 24.78 -6.01
CA GLN A 177 -10.19 26.10 -6.13
C GLN A 177 -9.59 27.16 -5.22
N ARG A 178 -8.96 26.76 -4.10
CA ARG A 178 -8.31 27.73 -3.21
C ARG A 178 -6.98 28.20 -3.78
N THR A 179 -6.63 29.46 -3.53
CA THR A 179 -5.38 30.08 -4.02
C THR A 179 -4.78 31.04 -2.99
N GLY A 180 -3.50 31.38 -3.16
CA GLY A 180 -2.82 32.37 -2.31
C GLY A 180 -2.82 32.01 -0.83
N GLN A 181 -3.05 33.02 0.03
CA GLN A 181 -3.03 32.84 1.49
C GLN A 181 -4.15 31.92 1.98
N ASP A 182 -5.33 31.97 1.35
CA ASP A 182 -6.45 31.09 1.69
C ASP A 182 -6.09 29.61 1.46
N PHE A 183 -5.39 29.27 0.39
CA PHE A 183 -4.88 27.93 0.15
C PHE A 183 -3.83 27.53 1.21
N HIS A 184 -2.90 28.42 1.50
CA HIS A 184 -1.83 28.17 2.48
C HIS A 184 -2.40 27.84 3.86
N ASP A 185 -3.34 28.65 4.34
CA ASP A 185 -3.92 28.47 5.67
C ASP A 185 -4.78 27.21 5.74
N TRP A 186 -5.55 26.93 4.70
CA TRP A 186 -6.36 25.72 4.61
C TRP A 186 -5.50 24.45 4.57
N ILE A 187 -4.49 24.39 3.67
CA ILE A 187 -3.67 23.16 3.53
C ILE A 187 -2.88 22.87 4.81
N ALA A 188 -2.42 23.91 5.50
CA ALA A 188 -1.75 23.76 6.79
C ALA A 188 -2.67 23.25 7.89
N SER A 189 -3.99 23.47 7.79
CA SER A 189 -4.97 23.00 8.76
C SER A 189 -5.41 21.54 8.55
N VAL A 190 -5.27 21.00 7.32
CA VAL A 190 -5.77 19.67 6.96
C VAL A 190 -4.67 18.68 6.56
N CYS A 191 -3.45 19.12 6.38
CA CYS A 191 -2.34 18.31 5.89
C CYS A 191 -1.09 18.52 6.76
N ASP A 192 -0.41 17.43 7.12
CA ASP A 192 0.96 17.51 7.61
C ASP A 192 1.90 17.83 6.43
N VAL A 193 1.99 19.13 6.12
CA VAL A 193 2.81 19.63 5.01
C VAL A 193 4.28 19.24 5.17
N ARG A 194 4.80 19.17 6.41
CA ARG A 194 6.19 18.78 6.67
C ARG A 194 6.42 17.32 6.31
N LEU A 195 5.50 16.44 6.69
CA LEU A 195 5.57 15.03 6.34
C LEU A 195 5.47 14.85 4.82
N LEU A 196 4.54 15.56 4.17
CA LEU A 196 4.37 15.53 2.72
C LEU A 196 5.65 15.96 1.98
N LEU A 197 6.22 17.10 2.32
CA LEU A 197 7.44 17.61 1.69
C LEU A 197 8.64 16.69 1.96
N ARG A 198 8.75 16.15 3.16
CA ARG A 198 9.80 15.18 3.51
C ARG A 198 9.67 13.89 2.70
N THR A 199 8.45 13.39 2.56
CA THR A 199 8.15 12.22 1.72
C THR A 199 8.53 12.46 0.27
N TYR A 200 8.18 13.61 -0.27
CA TYR A 200 8.54 14.01 -1.62
C TYR A 200 10.07 14.10 -1.80
N ALA A 201 10.77 14.76 -0.88
CA ALA A 201 12.21 14.93 -0.95
C ALA A 201 12.96 13.57 -0.95
N VAL A 202 12.57 12.64 -0.06
CA VAL A 202 13.16 11.30 -0.02
C VAL A 202 12.83 10.52 -1.32
N ASN A 203 11.60 10.62 -1.80
CA ASN A 203 11.20 9.97 -3.05
C ASN A 203 12.05 10.43 -4.23
N VAL A 204 12.28 11.72 -4.37
CA VAL A 204 13.19 12.29 -5.40
C VAL A 204 14.62 11.79 -5.21
N ALA A 205 15.13 11.77 -3.97
CA ALA A 205 16.49 11.35 -3.67
C ALA A 205 16.78 9.88 -4.01
N VAL A 206 15.78 8.99 -3.89
CA VAL A 206 15.92 7.57 -4.28
C VAL A 206 15.60 7.32 -5.76
N GLY A 207 15.39 8.36 -6.55
CA GLY A 207 15.07 8.25 -7.97
C GLY A 207 13.62 7.83 -8.25
N GLY A 208 12.74 7.95 -7.25
CA GLY A 208 11.31 7.78 -7.44
C GLY A 208 10.77 8.82 -8.43
N ARG A 209 9.98 8.38 -9.39
CA ARG A 209 9.26 9.33 -10.25
C ARG A 209 8.09 9.87 -9.44
N PRO A 210 7.95 11.21 -9.29
CA PRO A 210 6.71 11.76 -8.77
C PRO A 210 5.57 11.35 -9.70
N CYS A 211 4.54 10.73 -9.12
CA CYS A 211 3.31 10.38 -9.85
C CYS A 211 2.49 11.63 -10.10
#